data_6a47e2bb0d0badccd29ffaaad1aacebc
#
_entry.id   6a47e2bb0d0badccd29ffaaad1aacebc
#
_cell.length_a   1.000
_cell.length_b   1.000
_cell.length_c   1.000
_cell.angle_alpha   90.00
_cell.angle_beta   90.00
_cell.angle_gamma   90.00
#
_symmetry.space_group_name_H-M   'P 1'
#
loop_
_entity.id
_entity.type
_entity.pdbx_description
1 polymer ?
#
loop_
_entity_poly.entity_id
_entity_poly.type
_entity_poly.pdbx_seq_one_letter_code
_entity_poly.pdbx_strand_id
1 'polypeptide(L)'
;KMHFSACADGLLELLRPAVRQGANARSLPKHLQKKPEPEAQRNTIVIAGCETHVCMMQTALDLVEEEFDVCVVTDASSSRTERNRDAAFDRLAGAGCELVTTEMVAFEWLRTADHPSFKEVLGIVK
;
A
#
# COMPACT_ATOMS: atom_id res chain seq x y z
N LYS A 1 -14.92 -17.64 -12.25
CA LYS A 1 -15.43 -16.89 -11.07
C LYS A 1 -14.92 -15.48 -11.19
N MET A 2 -15.80 -14.50 -11.25
CA MET A 2 -15.42 -13.09 -11.14
C MET A 2 -15.17 -12.79 -9.66
N HIS A 3 -13.94 -12.46 -9.30
CA HIS A 3 -13.59 -11.97 -7.98
C HIS A 3 -13.62 -10.43 -7.99
N PHE A 4 -14.07 -9.84 -6.91
CA PHE A 4 -14.06 -8.37 -6.76
C PHE A 4 -12.74 -7.85 -6.20
N SER A 5 -11.95 -8.72 -5.55
CA SER A 5 -10.64 -8.37 -5.03
C SER A 5 -9.56 -8.49 -6.10
N ALA A 6 -8.71 -7.46 -6.22
CA ALA A 6 -7.55 -7.50 -7.09
C ALA A 6 -6.50 -8.54 -6.64
N CYS A 7 -6.52 -8.97 -5.39
CA CYS A 7 -5.62 -10.01 -4.89
C CYS A 7 -5.88 -11.37 -5.56
N ALA A 8 -7.11 -11.62 -6.02
CA ALA A 8 -7.45 -12.84 -6.74
C ALA A 8 -6.86 -12.90 -8.17
N ASP A 9 -6.43 -11.77 -8.71
CA ASP A 9 -5.94 -11.62 -10.09
C ASP A 9 -4.41 -11.45 -10.16
N GLY A 10 -3.66 -11.93 -9.16
CA GLY A 10 -2.20 -11.94 -9.17
C GLY A 10 -1.53 -10.69 -8.59
N LEU A 11 -2.27 -9.79 -7.94
CA LEU A 11 -1.70 -8.62 -7.29
C LEU A 11 -0.64 -8.99 -6.24
N LEU A 12 -0.88 -10.06 -5.46
CA LEU A 12 0.02 -10.50 -4.39
C LEU A 12 1.40 -10.92 -4.93
N GLU A 13 1.47 -11.52 -6.11
CA GLU A 13 2.73 -11.91 -6.73
C GLU A 13 3.56 -10.69 -7.16
N LEU A 14 2.89 -9.58 -7.50
CA LEU A 14 3.55 -8.32 -7.82
C LEU A 14 4.06 -7.60 -6.56
N LEU A 15 3.30 -7.67 -5.46
CA LEU A 15 3.65 -7.03 -4.19
C LEU A 15 4.73 -7.78 -3.43
N ARG A 16 4.82 -9.10 -3.59
CA ARG A 16 5.84 -9.98 -3.01
C ARG A 16 6.64 -10.66 -4.12
N PRO A 17 7.49 -9.93 -4.84
CA PRO A 17 8.34 -10.55 -5.85
C PRO A 17 9.17 -11.65 -5.17
N ALA A 18 9.17 -12.85 -5.76
CA ALA A 18 10.00 -13.94 -5.29
C ALA A 18 11.44 -13.43 -5.15
N VAL A 19 12.04 -13.65 -3.98
CA VAL A 19 13.47 -13.36 -3.79
C VAL A 19 14.20 -14.13 -4.88
N ARG A 20 14.74 -13.43 -5.87
CA ARG A 20 15.60 -14.04 -6.88
C ARG A 20 16.80 -14.59 -6.13
N GLN A 21 16.79 -15.88 -5.85
CA GLN A 21 17.99 -16.58 -5.48
C GLN A 21 18.93 -16.45 -6.68
N GLY A 22 19.88 -15.53 -6.55
CA GLY A 22 20.89 -15.33 -7.57
C GLY A 22 21.60 -16.66 -7.77
N ALA A 23 21.40 -17.27 -8.94
CA ALA A 23 21.94 -18.58 -9.30
C ALA A 23 23.50 -18.60 -9.25
N ASN A 24 24.16 -17.48 -8.99
CA ASN A 24 25.62 -17.31 -9.04
C ASN A 24 26.28 -16.86 -7.73
N ALA A 25 25.56 -16.79 -6.62
CA ALA A 25 26.17 -16.40 -5.34
C ALA A 25 27.15 -17.44 -4.76
N ARG A 26 27.19 -18.67 -5.31
CA ARG A 26 28.08 -19.75 -4.85
C ARG A 26 29.49 -19.70 -5.39
N SER A 27 29.79 -18.84 -6.37
CA SER A 27 31.10 -18.77 -7.02
C SER A 27 32.01 -17.67 -6.50
N LEU A 28 31.55 -16.79 -5.59
CA LEU A 28 32.35 -15.73 -5.01
C LEU A 28 32.92 -16.12 -3.65
N PRO A 29 34.20 -15.81 -3.36
CA PRO A 29 34.78 -16.00 -2.03
C PRO A 29 33.95 -15.30 -0.95
N LYS A 30 33.81 -15.92 0.24
CA LYS A 30 32.94 -15.44 1.32
C LYS A 30 33.20 -13.98 1.75
N HIS A 31 34.43 -13.49 1.60
CA HIS A 31 34.80 -12.11 1.94
C HIS A 31 34.37 -11.07 0.90
N LEU A 32 33.99 -11.48 -0.31
CA LEU A 32 33.48 -10.64 -1.37
C LEU A 32 31.95 -10.72 -1.52
N GLN A 33 31.31 -11.61 -0.78
CA GLN A 33 29.86 -11.66 -0.70
C GLN A 33 29.40 -10.49 0.17
N LYS A 34 28.89 -9.39 -0.47
CA LYS A 34 28.09 -8.41 0.27
C LYS A 34 26.95 -9.17 0.92
N LYS A 35 26.86 -9.12 2.27
CA LYS A 35 25.61 -9.46 2.94
C LYS A 35 24.53 -8.66 2.24
N PRO A 36 23.45 -9.27 1.73
CA PRO A 36 22.32 -8.50 1.28
C PRO A 36 21.91 -7.63 2.47
N GLU A 37 22.02 -6.31 2.34
CA GLU A 37 21.30 -5.43 3.24
C GLU A 37 19.86 -5.91 3.15
N PRO A 38 19.17 -6.12 4.30
CA PRO A 38 17.76 -6.44 4.26
C PRO A 38 17.11 -5.28 3.50
N GLU A 39 16.73 -5.51 2.24
CA GLU A 39 15.84 -4.59 1.55
C GLU A 39 14.69 -4.36 2.52
N ALA A 40 14.55 -3.12 2.98
CA ALA A 40 13.50 -2.77 3.90
C ALA A 40 12.20 -3.23 3.24
N GLN A 41 11.64 -4.32 3.75
CA GLN A 41 10.44 -4.93 3.20
C GLN A 41 9.34 -3.87 3.33
N ARG A 42 8.92 -3.32 2.21
CA ARG A 42 7.84 -2.33 2.17
C ARG A 42 6.54 -3.10 2.34
N ASN A 43 6.05 -3.15 3.57
CA ASN A 43 4.81 -3.86 3.91
C ASN A 43 3.59 -2.95 3.92
N THR A 44 3.78 -1.64 3.78
CA THR A 44 2.68 -0.67 3.78
C THR A 44 2.15 -0.46 2.36
N ILE A 45 0.85 -0.66 2.20
CA ILE A 45 0.12 -0.44 0.96
C ILE A 45 -0.82 0.74 1.15
N VAL A 46 -0.70 1.73 0.26
CA VAL A 46 -1.65 2.84 0.19
C VAL A 46 -2.64 2.54 -0.92
N ILE A 47 -3.93 2.50 -0.59
CA ILE A 47 -5.01 2.16 -1.52
C ILE A 47 -6.04 3.29 -1.62
N ALA A 48 -6.49 3.57 -2.82
CA ALA A 48 -7.53 4.55 -3.14
C ALA A 48 -8.32 4.11 -4.37
N GLY A 49 -9.49 4.69 -4.59
CA GLY A 49 -10.26 4.46 -5.81
C GLY A 49 -11.76 4.21 -5.58
N CYS A 50 -12.37 3.55 -6.51
CA CYS A 50 -13.81 3.24 -6.52
C CYS A 50 -14.09 1.82 -7.07
N GLU A 51 -15.12 1.17 -6.55
CA GLU A 51 -16.00 1.65 -5.49
C GLU A 51 -15.48 1.17 -4.13
N THR A 52 -15.47 2.09 -3.17
CA THR A 52 -14.93 1.85 -1.82
C THR A 52 -15.52 0.61 -1.17
N HIS A 53 -16.84 0.42 -1.28
CA HIS A 53 -17.57 -0.66 -0.62
C HIS A 53 -17.60 -1.99 -1.40
N VAL A 54 -17.00 -2.04 -2.58
CA VAL A 54 -16.98 -3.26 -3.42
C VAL A 54 -15.55 -3.73 -3.59
N CYS A 55 -14.92 -3.46 -4.73
CA CYS A 55 -13.61 -4.01 -5.07
C CYS A 55 -12.49 -3.45 -4.18
N MET A 56 -12.52 -2.15 -3.87
CA MET A 56 -11.49 -1.55 -3.03
C MET A 56 -11.51 -2.16 -1.61
N MET A 57 -12.68 -2.24 -0.97
CA MET A 57 -12.80 -2.84 0.35
C MET A 57 -12.34 -4.29 0.38
N GLN A 58 -12.76 -5.10 -0.58
CA GLN A 58 -12.38 -6.52 -0.60
C GLN A 58 -10.88 -6.69 -0.84
N THR A 59 -10.29 -5.88 -1.71
CA THR A 59 -8.84 -5.88 -1.92
C THR A 59 -8.09 -5.49 -0.63
N ALA A 60 -8.54 -4.45 0.05
CA ALA A 60 -7.91 -4.01 1.30
C ALA A 60 -8.01 -5.08 2.41
N LEU A 61 -9.15 -5.75 2.54
CA LEU A 61 -9.33 -6.84 3.51
C LEU A 61 -8.40 -8.03 3.20
N ASP A 62 -8.30 -8.44 1.95
CA ASP A 62 -7.39 -9.51 1.55
C ASP A 62 -5.91 -9.14 1.81
N LEU A 63 -5.53 -7.87 1.59
CA LEU A 63 -4.18 -7.38 1.89
C LEU A 63 -3.88 -7.42 3.40
N VAL A 64 -4.86 -7.10 4.25
CA VAL A 64 -4.71 -7.23 5.70
C VAL A 64 -4.55 -8.69 6.12
N GLU A 65 -5.31 -9.61 5.53
CA GLU A 65 -5.15 -11.06 5.78
C GLU A 65 -3.76 -11.57 5.37
N GLU A 66 -3.16 -10.97 4.36
CA GLU A 66 -1.79 -11.26 3.90
C GLU A 66 -0.71 -10.49 4.69
N GLU A 67 -1.07 -9.91 5.82
CA GLU A 67 -0.16 -9.25 6.75
C GLU A 67 0.49 -7.95 6.22
N PHE A 68 -0.16 -7.27 5.27
CA PHE A 68 0.23 -5.92 4.89
C PHE A 68 -0.39 -4.88 5.83
N ASP A 69 0.35 -3.79 6.06
CA ASP A 69 -0.19 -2.58 6.67
C ASP A 69 -0.93 -1.78 5.57
N VAL A 70 -2.24 -1.61 5.73
CA VAL A 70 -3.07 -1.00 4.69
C VAL A 70 -3.56 0.37 5.12
N CYS A 71 -3.18 1.40 4.35
CA CYS A 71 -3.66 2.77 4.49
C CYS A 71 -4.72 3.05 3.41
N VAL A 72 -5.91 3.41 3.81
CA VAL A 72 -7.03 3.72 2.93
C VAL A 72 -7.19 5.24 2.83
N VAL A 73 -7.02 5.78 1.62
CA VAL A 73 -7.11 7.24 1.39
C VAL A 73 -8.56 7.64 1.23
N THR A 74 -9.14 8.24 2.26
CA THR A 74 -10.58 8.49 2.36
C THR A 74 -11.10 9.57 1.42
N ASP A 75 -10.33 10.61 1.19
CA ASP A 75 -10.66 11.72 0.27
C ASP A 75 -10.35 11.42 -1.21
N ALA A 76 -9.69 10.28 -1.48
CA ALA A 76 -9.45 9.77 -2.83
C ALA A 76 -10.21 8.46 -3.10
N SER A 77 -11.20 8.13 -2.29
CA SER A 77 -12.02 6.92 -2.40
C SER A 77 -13.50 7.29 -2.39
N SER A 78 -14.25 6.70 -3.30
CA SER A 78 -15.67 7.02 -3.48
C SER A 78 -16.54 5.79 -3.72
N SER A 79 -17.82 5.97 -3.50
CA SER A 79 -18.87 5.01 -3.81
C SER A 79 -20.07 5.74 -4.38
N ARG A 80 -20.94 5.03 -5.10
CA ARG A 80 -22.17 5.61 -5.67
C ARG A 80 -23.13 6.19 -4.63
N THR A 81 -23.03 5.77 -3.36
CA THR A 81 -23.75 6.36 -2.24
C THR A 81 -22.81 6.62 -1.07
N GLU A 82 -23.05 7.71 -0.33
CA GLU A 82 -22.26 8.02 0.87
C GLU A 82 -22.44 6.97 1.96
N ARG A 83 -23.64 6.42 2.11
CA ARG A 83 -23.93 5.38 3.08
C ARG A 83 -23.04 4.14 2.87
N ASN A 84 -22.89 3.68 1.63
CA ASN A 84 -22.04 2.54 1.31
C ASN A 84 -20.56 2.86 1.53
N ARG A 85 -20.13 4.06 1.15
CA ARG A 85 -18.76 4.53 1.38
C ARG A 85 -18.42 4.54 2.87
N ASP A 86 -19.26 5.17 3.67
CA ASP A 86 -19.02 5.34 5.10
C ASP A 86 -19.07 4.00 5.84
N ALA A 87 -20.03 3.12 5.50
CA ALA A 87 -20.05 1.76 6.03
C ALA A 87 -18.79 0.94 5.68
N ALA A 88 -18.25 1.13 4.47
CA ALA A 88 -17.00 0.50 4.08
C ALA A 88 -15.81 1.03 4.89
N PHE A 89 -15.72 2.34 5.11
CA PHE A 89 -14.66 2.92 5.95
C PHE A 89 -14.72 2.40 7.37
N ASP A 90 -15.90 2.34 7.99
CA ASP A 90 -16.06 1.79 9.34
C ASP A 90 -15.60 0.34 9.41
N ARG A 91 -15.97 -0.47 8.42
CA ARG A 91 -15.55 -1.87 8.35
C ARG A 91 -14.05 -2.03 8.15
N LEU A 92 -13.44 -1.22 7.30
CA LEU A 92 -12.00 -1.24 7.03
C LEU A 92 -11.21 -0.83 8.27
N ALA A 93 -11.64 0.22 8.97
CA ALA A 93 -11.03 0.62 10.24
C ALA A 93 -11.13 -0.49 11.29
N GLY A 94 -12.28 -1.15 11.41
CA GLY A 94 -12.47 -2.30 12.30
C GLY A 94 -11.64 -3.52 11.97
N ALA A 95 -11.23 -3.68 10.70
CA ALA A 95 -10.36 -4.74 10.23
C ALA A 95 -8.86 -4.45 10.43
N GLY A 96 -8.51 -3.24 10.86
CA GLY A 96 -7.12 -2.85 11.10
C GLY A 96 -6.49 -1.99 10.01
N CYS A 97 -7.25 -1.54 9.00
CA CYS A 97 -6.78 -0.55 8.05
C CYS A 97 -6.66 0.83 8.71
N GLU A 98 -5.65 1.59 8.35
CA GLU A 98 -5.54 3.00 8.72
C GLU A 98 -6.31 3.87 7.73
N LEU A 99 -7.21 4.71 8.23
CA LEU A 99 -7.90 5.70 7.41
C LEU A 99 -7.09 6.99 7.39
N VAL A 100 -6.67 7.39 6.20
CA VAL A 100 -5.81 8.56 5.98
C VAL A 100 -6.41 9.48 4.93
N THR A 101 -5.86 10.68 4.81
CA THR A 101 -6.17 11.62 3.72
C THR A 101 -5.00 11.72 2.76
N THR A 102 -5.24 12.23 1.57
CA THR A 102 -4.18 12.49 0.57
C THR A 102 -3.08 13.39 1.15
N GLU A 103 -3.47 14.40 1.93
CA GLU A 103 -2.53 15.32 2.57
C GLU A 103 -1.65 14.61 3.61
N MET A 104 -2.23 13.74 4.45
CA MET A 104 -1.45 12.92 5.40
C MET A 104 -0.41 12.08 4.70
N VAL A 105 -0.79 11.36 3.65
CA VAL A 105 0.13 10.52 2.86
C VAL A 105 1.26 11.35 2.25
N ALA A 106 0.93 12.51 1.67
CA ALA A 106 1.92 13.40 1.06
C ALA A 106 2.97 13.87 2.07
N PHE A 107 2.55 14.29 3.25
CA PHE A 107 3.48 14.74 4.30
C PHE A 107 4.28 13.59 4.93
N GLU A 108 3.69 12.42 5.09
CA GLU A 108 4.44 11.23 5.54
C GLU A 108 5.53 10.82 4.55
N TRP A 109 5.28 10.94 3.24
CA TRP A 109 6.30 10.66 2.21
C TRP A 109 7.41 11.72 2.19
N LEU A 110 7.09 12.99 2.44
CA LEU A 110 8.09 14.05 2.53
C LEU A 110 8.98 13.92 3.77
N ARG A 111 8.44 13.43 4.88
CA ARG A 111 9.06 13.22 6.20
C ARG A 111 9.51 14.49 6.90
N THR A 112 10.01 15.49 6.19
CA THR A 112 10.59 16.71 6.75
C THR A 112 10.30 17.91 5.87
N ALA A 113 10.19 19.11 6.47
CA ALA A 113 10.03 20.37 5.75
C ALA A 113 11.28 20.76 4.93
N ASP A 114 12.41 20.13 5.19
CA ASP A 114 13.66 20.35 4.44
C ASP A 114 13.74 19.53 3.14
N HIS A 115 12.70 18.69 2.89
CA HIS A 115 12.67 17.90 1.65
C HIS A 115 12.64 18.81 0.41
N PRO A 116 13.42 18.53 -0.65
CA PRO A 116 13.50 19.39 -1.85
C PRO A 116 12.14 19.69 -2.48
N SER A 117 11.22 18.74 -2.47
CA SER A 117 9.87 18.87 -3.04
C SER A 117 8.83 19.46 -2.07
N PHE A 118 9.20 19.85 -0.86
CA PHE A 118 8.23 20.29 0.15
C PHE A 118 7.37 21.47 -0.33
N LYS A 119 7.99 22.50 -0.93
CA LYS A 119 7.26 23.68 -1.41
C LYS A 119 6.31 23.36 -2.56
N GLU A 120 6.70 22.43 -3.44
CA GLU A 120 5.88 22.00 -4.57
C GLU A 120 4.65 21.24 -4.07
N VAL A 121 4.84 20.27 -3.17
CA VAL A 121 3.74 19.49 -2.57
C VAL A 121 2.81 20.40 -1.78
N LEU A 122 3.34 21.32 -0.99
CA LEU A 122 2.55 22.30 -0.24
C LEU A 122 1.67 23.15 -1.17
N GLY A 123 2.15 23.48 -2.36
CA GLY A 123 1.37 24.22 -3.37
C GLY A 123 0.22 23.41 -3.98
N ILE A 124 0.34 22.07 -4.00
CA ILE A 124 -0.69 21.16 -4.54
C ILE A 124 -1.79 20.91 -3.50
N VAL A 125 -1.43 20.71 -2.24
CA VAL A 125 -2.39 20.34 -1.17
C VAL A 125 -3.11 21.52 -0.53
N LYS A 126 -2.72 22.74 -0.83
CA LYS A 126 -3.44 23.96 -0.47
C LYS A 126 -4.52 24.29 -1.48
#